data_8c9619fb88f09620c2e3aaf4fc699e67
#
_entry.id   8c9619fb88f09620c2e3aaf4fc699e67
#
_cell.length_a   1.000
_cell.length_b   1.000
_cell.length_c   1.000
_cell.angle_alpha   90.00
_cell.angle_beta   90.00
_cell.angle_gamma   90.00
#
_symmetry.space_group_name_H-M   'P 1'
#
loop_
_entity.id
_entity.type
_entity.pdbx_description
1 polymer ?
#
loop_
_entity_poly.entity_id
_entity_poly.type
_entity_poly.pdbx_seq_one_letter_code
_entity_poly.pdbx_strand_id
1 'polypeptide(L)'
;MITTNSAMDLPPHSPPTLSNDARVIALVGLAHGVSHFYHLILAALFVWLKPAFDLSYAELGLLMTVFFIISGVGQALAGFVVDRFGARAVLFSGIFLLGVSALALSTAHSYAALMLGAMLAGMGNSVFHPADYTILNQRVSVARVAYGFSVHGISGNIGWALAPLFMTYVATHYDWRIALQCAAVLPFGVLLILFLNRHAIRPEPVKKAAPGQAAGGEGTLDFLRLPAVWMCFAFFFITAIALGGIQSFASVALVKLYGMSLALATSAYTAYMLASAVGMLAGGVVGARSKQPDRNVAIAFSAAALLAVLLAMAVVPAWGAVALMGAIGLTSGVAGPSRDLMIRAAAPKNATGRVYGVVYSGLDSGLAVGPLFFGALMDGNHPALLFVFIGVFQALAIATAVGVGGKTRAAALQKA
;
A
#
# COMPACT_ATOMS: atom_id res chain seq x y z
N MET A 1 13.13 -60.56 19.06
CA MET A 1 13.92 -59.32 18.96
C MET A 1 12.98 -58.23 18.48
N ILE A 2 12.53 -57.38 19.38
CA ILE A 2 11.60 -56.27 19.11
C ILE A 2 12.47 -55.05 18.99
N THR A 3 12.59 -54.49 17.79
CA THR A 3 13.24 -53.21 17.55
C THR A 3 12.24 -52.09 17.81
N THR A 4 12.38 -51.45 18.94
CA THR A 4 11.66 -50.21 19.28
C THR A 4 12.21 -49.06 18.44
N ASN A 5 11.41 -48.61 17.49
CA ASN A 5 11.65 -47.40 16.73
C ASN A 5 11.38 -46.19 17.66
N SER A 6 12.42 -45.60 18.23
CA SER A 6 12.28 -44.36 19.00
C SER A 6 11.99 -43.24 18.02
N ALA A 7 10.70 -42.91 17.84
CA ALA A 7 10.28 -41.65 17.30
C ALA A 7 10.85 -40.56 18.21
N MET A 8 11.74 -39.75 17.68
CA MET A 8 12.30 -38.58 18.36
C MET A 8 11.15 -37.62 18.61
N ASP A 9 10.61 -37.62 19.84
CA ASP A 9 9.61 -36.69 20.31
C ASP A 9 10.19 -35.26 20.22
N LEU A 10 9.79 -34.53 19.18
CA LEU A 10 10.02 -33.11 19.14
C LEU A 10 9.27 -32.48 20.33
N PRO A 11 9.88 -31.57 21.08
CA PRO A 11 9.23 -30.96 22.23
C PRO A 11 7.91 -30.31 21.79
N PRO A 12 6.82 -30.46 22.56
CA PRO A 12 5.54 -29.90 22.24
C PRO A 12 5.69 -28.38 22.14
N HIS A 13 5.35 -27.81 20.97
CA HIS A 13 5.32 -26.37 20.81
C HIS A 13 4.40 -25.78 21.86
N SER A 14 4.95 -24.92 22.71
CA SER A 14 4.14 -24.15 23.69
C SER A 14 2.98 -23.49 22.95
N PRO A 15 1.74 -23.53 23.48
CA PRO A 15 0.62 -22.89 22.82
C PRO A 15 0.93 -21.42 22.56
N PRO A 16 0.53 -20.85 21.41
CA PRO A 16 0.87 -19.50 21.03
C PRO A 16 0.39 -18.52 22.10
N THR A 17 1.33 -17.90 22.80
CA THR A 17 1.06 -16.94 23.87
C THR A 17 0.70 -15.58 23.23
N LEU A 18 -0.10 -14.78 23.94
CA LEU A 18 -0.42 -13.39 23.53
C LEU A 18 0.86 -12.59 23.29
N SER A 19 1.87 -12.74 24.14
CA SER A 19 3.16 -12.04 24.02
C SER A 19 3.91 -12.41 22.74
N ASN A 20 3.91 -13.70 22.35
CA ASN A 20 4.58 -14.13 21.12
C ASN A 20 3.86 -13.62 19.87
N ASP A 21 2.51 -13.70 19.84
CA ASP A 21 1.73 -13.18 18.73
C ASP A 21 1.92 -11.66 18.59
N ALA A 22 1.85 -10.92 19.70
CA ALA A 22 2.08 -9.47 19.70
C ALA A 22 3.49 -9.11 19.20
N ARG A 23 4.51 -9.89 19.59
CA ARG A 23 5.88 -9.70 19.13
C ARG A 23 6.00 -9.92 17.61
N VAL A 24 5.44 -10.99 17.06
CA VAL A 24 5.46 -11.27 15.63
C VAL A 24 4.72 -10.17 14.86
N ILE A 25 3.51 -9.79 15.32
CA ILE A 25 2.72 -8.72 14.70
C ILE A 25 3.48 -7.39 14.69
N ALA A 26 4.13 -7.04 15.79
CA ALA A 26 4.92 -5.80 15.88
C ALA A 26 6.13 -5.81 14.96
N LEU A 27 6.86 -6.94 14.86
CA LEU A 27 8.03 -7.08 13.98
C LEU A 27 7.64 -6.97 12.51
N VAL A 28 6.58 -7.67 12.08
CA VAL A 28 6.07 -7.59 10.71
C VAL A 28 5.51 -6.21 10.42
N GLY A 29 4.74 -5.62 11.35
CA GLY A 29 4.21 -4.27 11.21
C GLY A 29 5.32 -3.21 11.07
N LEU A 30 6.41 -3.34 11.85
CA LEU A 30 7.56 -2.44 11.74
C LEU A 30 8.22 -2.53 10.36
N ALA A 31 8.46 -3.74 9.86
CA ALA A 31 9.00 -3.96 8.53
C ALA A 31 8.10 -3.37 7.43
N HIS A 32 6.80 -3.61 7.51
CA HIS A 32 5.82 -3.09 6.57
C HIS A 32 5.70 -1.56 6.60
N GLY A 33 5.77 -0.96 7.78
CA GLY A 33 5.82 0.50 7.92
C GLY A 33 7.02 1.12 7.20
N VAL A 34 8.20 0.49 7.25
CA VAL A 34 9.38 0.91 6.49
C VAL A 34 9.16 0.77 4.98
N SER A 35 8.54 -0.33 4.51
CA SER A 35 8.20 -0.51 3.10
C SER A 35 7.35 0.66 2.59
N HIS A 36 6.28 1.01 3.28
CA HIS A 36 5.40 2.12 2.90
C HIS A 36 6.07 3.50 3.04
N PHE A 37 6.96 3.68 4.01
CA PHE A 37 7.81 4.87 4.09
C PHE A 37 8.62 5.04 2.80
N TYR A 38 9.17 3.94 2.28
CA TYR A 38 9.96 3.93 1.05
C TYR A 38 9.17 4.18 -0.23
N HIS A 39 7.85 3.97 -0.22
CA HIS A 39 6.99 4.38 -1.35
C HIS A 39 7.10 5.89 -1.62
N LEU A 40 7.45 6.71 -0.64
CA LEU A 40 7.36 8.17 -0.73
C LEU A 40 8.69 8.90 -0.56
N ILE A 41 9.81 8.22 -0.34
CA ILE A 41 11.10 8.90 -0.15
C ILE A 41 11.51 9.76 -1.37
N LEU A 42 11.20 9.30 -2.59
CA LEU A 42 11.46 10.07 -3.82
C LEU A 42 10.44 11.18 -4.02
N ALA A 43 9.15 10.88 -3.89
CA ALA A 43 8.07 11.85 -4.09
C ALA A 43 8.20 13.06 -3.14
N ALA A 44 8.57 12.82 -1.88
CA ALA A 44 8.80 13.86 -0.90
C ALA A 44 9.99 14.80 -1.25
N LEU A 45 10.89 14.33 -2.10
CA LEU A 45 12.09 15.08 -2.52
C LEU A 45 11.94 15.77 -3.89
N PHE A 46 10.80 15.69 -4.56
CA PHE A 46 10.60 16.25 -5.90
C PHE A 46 10.98 17.72 -6.02
N VAL A 47 10.74 18.52 -4.97
CA VAL A 47 11.06 19.95 -4.95
C VAL A 47 12.58 20.20 -5.08
N TRP A 48 13.41 19.29 -4.53
CA TRP A 48 14.86 19.37 -4.60
C TRP A 48 15.43 18.66 -5.81
N LEU A 49 14.86 17.50 -6.20
CA LEU A 49 15.33 16.72 -7.33
C LEU A 49 15.06 17.42 -8.67
N LYS A 50 13.92 18.13 -8.77
CA LYS A 50 13.56 18.87 -9.99
C LYS A 50 14.66 19.83 -10.43
N PRO A 51 15.11 20.81 -9.65
CA PRO A 51 16.17 21.73 -10.03
C PRO A 51 17.58 21.08 -10.03
N ALA A 52 17.82 20.04 -9.20
CA ALA A 52 19.15 19.42 -9.11
C ALA A 52 19.53 18.63 -10.36
N PHE A 53 18.53 18.13 -11.11
CA PHE A 53 18.72 17.32 -12.31
C PHE A 53 18.02 17.91 -13.55
N ASP A 54 17.47 19.12 -13.46
CA ASP A 54 16.71 19.82 -14.51
C ASP A 54 15.56 18.95 -15.08
N LEU A 55 14.76 18.36 -14.18
CA LEU A 55 13.70 17.43 -14.52
C LEU A 55 12.34 18.09 -14.68
N SER A 56 11.53 17.57 -15.58
CA SER A 56 10.08 17.80 -15.62
C SER A 56 9.36 17.06 -14.48
N TYR A 57 8.14 17.43 -14.17
CA TYR A 57 7.31 16.68 -13.21
C TYR A 57 6.91 15.30 -13.77
N ALA A 58 6.79 15.16 -15.10
CA ALA A 58 6.57 13.89 -15.75
C ALA A 58 7.74 12.92 -15.54
N GLU A 59 9.00 13.39 -15.66
CA GLU A 59 10.19 12.59 -15.37
C GLU A 59 10.28 12.19 -13.89
N LEU A 60 9.93 13.09 -12.98
CA LEU A 60 9.80 12.76 -11.55
C LEU A 60 8.70 11.71 -11.32
N GLY A 61 7.55 11.85 -11.98
CA GLY A 61 6.49 10.86 -11.97
C GLY A 61 6.93 9.51 -12.51
N LEU A 62 7.79 9.48 -13.55
CA LEU A 62 8.34 8.26 -14.12
C LEU A 62 9.23 7.49 -13.13
N LEU A 63 9.96 8.17 -12.24
CA LEU A 63 10.70 7.50 -11.16
C LEU A 63 9.75 6.68 -10.26
N MET A 64 8.59 7.26 -9.91
CA MET A 64 7.58 6.56 -9.12
C MET A 64 6.93 5.42 -9.89
N THR A 65 6.65 5.64 -11.18
CA THR A 65 6.11 4.62 -12.09
C THR A 65 7.02 3.41 -12.17
N VAL A 66 8.32 3.61 -12.35
CA VAL A 66 9.31 2.53 -12.40
C VAL A 66 9.38 1.78 -11.07
N PHE A 67 9.38 2.51 -9.96
CA PHE A 67 9.31 1.89 -8.63
C PHE A 67 8.10 0.95 -8.52
N PHE A 68 6.88 1.43 -8.84
CA PHE A 68 5.66 0.64 -8.70
C PHE A 68 5.53 -0.49 -9.72
N ILE A 69 6.02 -0.33 -10.95
CA ILE A 69 6.05 -1.42 -11.93
C ILE A 69 6.97 -2.54 -11.45
N ILE A 70 8.20 -2.20 -11.04
CA ILE A 70 9.16 -3.20 -10.56
C ILE A 70 8.64 -3.88 -9.29
N SER A 71 8.06 -3.09 -8.37
CA SER A 71 7.44 -3.62 -7.16
C SER A 71 6.28 -4.56 -7.48
N GLY A 72 5.33 -4.15 -8.32
CA GLY A 72 4.14 -4.94 -8.65
C GLY A 72 4.47 -6.25 -9.40
N VAL A 73 5.34 -6.18 -10.43
CA VAL A 73 5.81 -7.36 -11.14
C VAL A 73 6.59 -8.29 -10.21
N GLY A 74 7.52 -7.72 -9.43
CA GLY A 74 8.30 -8.47 -8.46
C GLY A 74 7.42 -9.12 -7.39
N GLN A 75 6.36 -8.45 -6.93
CA GLN A 75 5.41 -8.99 -5.94
C GLN A 75 4.64 -10.20 -6.48
N ALA A 76 4.26 -10.19 -7.76
CA ALA A 76 3.65 -11.35 -8.40
C ALA A 76 4.57 -12.58 -8.41
N LEU A 77 5.87 -12.36 -8.51
CA LEU A 77 6.90 -13.41 -8.51
C LEU A 77 7.39 -13.79 -7.11
N ALA A 78 7.28 -12.87 -6.15
CA ALA A 78 7.85 -13.05 -4.81
C ALA A 78 7.24 -14.22 -4.03
N GLY A 79 5.99 -14.62 -4.33
CA GLY A 79 5.40 -15.84 -3.76
C GLY A 79 6.23 -17.08 -4.02
N PHE A 80 6.70 -17.27 -5.25
CA PHE A 80 7.57 -18.40 -5.62
C PHE A 80 8.95 -18.32 -4.93
N VAL A 81 9.46 -17.11 -4.74
CA VAL A 81 10.74 -16.89 -4.04
C VAL A 81 10.58 -17.20 -2.55
N VAL A 82 9.46 -16.79 -1.95
CA VAL A 82 9.10 -17.11 -0.55
C VAL A 82 8.98 -18.62 -0.34
N ASP A 83 8.32 -19.32 -1.24
CA ASP A 83 8.15 -20.78 -1.17
C ASP A 83 9.50 -21.52 -1.26
N ARG A 84 10.43 -20.98 -2.05
CA ARG A 84 11.74 -21.60 -2.27
C ARG A 84 12.75 -21.29 -1.16
N PHE A 85 12.83 -20.02 -0.73
CA PHE A 85 13.88 -19.54 0.17
C PHE A 85 13.37 -19.25 1.61
N GLY A 86 12.06 -19.27 1.80
CA GLY A 86 11.38 -18.99 3.07
C GLY A 86 11.14 -17.50 3.30
N ALA A 87 9.96 -17.17 3.85
CA ALA A 87 9.47 -15.80 4.02
C ALA A 87 10.44 -14.89 4.81
N ARG A 88 11.11 -15.43 5.85
CA ARG A 88 12.06 -14.63 6.64
C ARG A 88 13.27 -14.16 5.84
N ALA A 89 13.89 -15.04 5.06
CA ALA A 89 15.07 -14.68 4.27
C ALA A 89 14.71 -13.66 3.19
N VAL A 90 13.56 -13.85 2.57
CA VAL A 90 13.03 -12.94 1.53
C VAL A 90 12.69 -11.57 2.12
N LEU A 91 12.05 -11.50 3.29
CA LEU A 91 11.79 -10.25 4.00
C LEU A 91 13.10 -9.50 4.32
N PHE A 92 14.12 -10.22 4.83
CA PHE A 92 15.41 -9.62 5.15
C PHE A 92 16.09 -9.05 3.90
N SER A 93 16.04 -9.76 2.77
CA SER A 93 16.61 -9.27 1.51
C SER A 93 15.89 -8.01 1.00
N GLY A 94 14.56 -7.95 1.13
CA GLY A 94 13.78 -6.77 0.76
C GLY A 94 14.15 -5.54 1.58
N ILE A 95 14.18 -5.68 2.92
CA ILE A 95 14.56 -4.59 3.81
C ILE A 95 16.00 -4.12 3.54
N PHE A 96 16.93 -5.05 3.32
CA PHE A 96 18.31 -4.71 2.96
C PHE A 96 18.38 -3.92 1.66
N LEU A 97 17.65 -4.35 0.62
CA LEU A 97 17.60 -3.66 -0.67
C LEU A 97 17.00 -2.24 -0.55
N LEU A 98 16.00 -2.02 0.32
CA LEU A 98 15.50 -0.68 0.59
C LEU A 98 16.62 0.22 1.14
N GLY A 99 17.38 -0.24 2.12
CA GLY A 99 18.52 0.52 2.65
C GLY A 99 19.58 0.84 1.59
N VAL A 100 19.96 -0.16 0.79
CA VAL A 100 20.90 0.00 -0.33
C VAL A 100 20.37 0.98 -1.37
N SER A 101 19.08 0.94 -1.70
CA SER A 101 18.46 1.86 -2.67
C SER A 101 18.55 3.31 -2.23
N ALA A 102 18.30 3.61 -0.96
CA ALA A 102 18.42 4.98 -0.43
C ALA A 102 19.87 5.49 -0.47
N LEU A 103 20.86 4.63 -0.15
CA LEU A 103 22.27 4.98 -0.31
C LEU A 103 22.63 5.21 -1.79
N ALA A 104 22.18 4.35 -2.70
CA ALA A 104 22.41 4.53 -4.13
C ALA A 104 21.77 5.83 -4.66
N LEU A 105 20.55 6.14 -4.25
CA LEU A 105 19.87 7.39 -4.59
C LEU A 105 20.62 8.61 -4.04
N SER A 106 21.16 8.53 -2.81
CA SER A 106 21.91 9.64 -2.20
C SER A 106 23.20 9.99 -2.94
N THR A 107 23.77 9.05 -3.68
CA THR A 107 24.98 9.22 -4.48
C THR A 107 24.70 9.44 -5.97
N ALA A 108 23.44 9.58 -6.37
CA ALA A 108 23.07 9.77 -7.77
C ALA A 108 23.57 11.12 -8.32
N HIS A 109 24.16 11.10 -9.52
CA HIS A 109 24.65 12.28 -10.26
C HIS A 109 23.97 12.42 -11.64
N SER A 110 23.02 11.54 -11.97
CA SER A 110 22.27 11.56 -13.22
C SER A 110 20.86 11.00 -13.02
N TYR A 111 19.98 11.34 -13.94
CA TYR A 111 18.60 10.78 -13.95
C TYR A 111 18.61 9.26 -14.08
N ALA A 112 19.52 8.70 -14.89
CA ALA A 112 19.68 7.24 -15.00
C ALA A 112 20.07 6.59 -13.64
N ALA A 113 20.91 7.25 -12.85
CA ALA A 113 21.25 6.76 -11.49
C ALA A 113 20.05 6.84 -10.53
N LEU A 114 19.22 7.89 -10.62
CA LEU A 114 17.96 7.96 -9.87
C LEU A 114 17.01 6.83 -10.28
N MET A 115 16.91 6.55 -11.58
CA MET A 115 16.09 5.47 -12.13
C MET A 115 16.53 4.11 -11.60
N LEU A 116 17.85 3.83 -11.60
CA LEU A 116 18.41 2.59 -11.03
C LEU A 116 18.11 2.48 -9.52
N GLY A 117 18.24 3.58 -8.78
CA GLY A 117 17.86 3.63 -7.36
C GLY A 117 16.37 3.35 -7.13
N ALA A 118 15.49 3.90 -7.97
CA ALA A 118 14.06 3.64 -7.94
C ALA A 118 13.74 2.15 -8.24
N MET A 119 14.43 1.55 -9.23
CA MET A 119 14.32 0.12 -9.54
C MET A 119 14.75 -0.74 -8.33
N LEU A 120 15.88 -0.44 -7.70
CA LEU A 120 16.34 -1.14 -6.51
C LEU A 120 15.34 -1.03 -5.36
N ALA A 121 14.78 0.16 -5.14
CA ALA A 121 13.73 0.36 -4.14
C ALA A 121 12.48 -0.46 -4.45
N GLY A 122 12.03 -0.49 -5.72
CA GLY A 122 10.91 -1.30 -6.18
C GLY A 122 11.16 -2.80 -5.98
N MET A 123 12.36 -3.29 -6.29
CA MET A 123 12.76 -4.68 -6.02
C MET A 123 12.72 -4.99 -4.52
N GLY A 124 13.27 -4.12 -3.68
CA GLY A 124 13.21 -4.27 -2.23
C GLY A 124 11.78 -4.29 -1.70
N ASN A 125 10.90 -3.45 -2.27
CA ASN A 125 9.50 -3.35 -1.86
C ASN A 125 8.65 -4.57 -2.27
N SER A 126 8.98 -5.25 -3.35
CA SER A 126 8.18 -6.29 -3.97
C SER A 126 7.89 -7.51 -3.10
N VAL A 127 8.68 -7.74 -2.07
CA VAL A 127 8.63 -8.98 -1.29
C VAL A 127 7.75 -8.90 -0.04
N PHE A 128 7.35 -7.67 0.39
CA PHE A 128 6.74 -7.49 1.72
C PHE A 128 5.41 -8.22 1.86
N HIS A 129 4.42 -7.97 1.00
CA HIS A 129 3.12 -8.62 1.15
C HIS A 129 3.21 -10.15 1.14
N PRO A 130 3.90 -10.83 0.17
CA PRO A 130 4.04 -12.27 0.21
C PRO A 130 4.75 -12.80 1.47
N ALA A 131 5.83 -12.13 1.90
CA ALA A 131 6.58 -12.55 3.08
C ALA A 131 5.83 -12.28 4.38
N ASP A 132 5.28 -11.08 4.53
CA ASP A 132 4.56 -10.63 5.72
C ASP A 132 3.34 -11.48 6.01
N TYR A 133 2.48 -11.67 5.00
CA TYR A 133 1.29 -12.51 5.16
C TYR A 133 1.63 -13.97 5.43
N THR A 134 2.71 -14.49 4.84
CA THR A 134 3.19 -15.84 5.15
C THR A 134 3.62 -15.94 6.60
N ILE A 135 4.41 -14.98 7.11
CA ILE A 135 4.85 -14.98 8.51
C ILE A 135 3.65 -14.85 9.46
N LEU A 136 2.75 -13.89 9.20
CA LEU A 136 1.56 -13.68 10.05
C LEU A 136 0.68 -14.92 10.11
N ASN A 137 0.40 -15.55 8.97
CA ASN A 137 -0.44 -16.75 8.92
C ASN A 137 0.18 -17.97 9.59
N GLN A 138 1.53 -18.09 9.59
CA GLN A 138 2.21 -19.25 10.14
C GLN A 138 2.59 -19.09 11.63
N ARG A 139 2.80 -17.83 12.09
CA ARG A 139 3.36 -17.55 13.40
C ARG A 139 2.38 -16.94 14.39
N VAL A 140 1.26 -16.38 13.92
CA VAL A 140 0.22 -15.78 14.76
C VAL A 140 -0.95 -16.76 14.88
N SER A 141 -1.50 -16.90 16.07
CA SER A 141 -2.65 -17.77 16.31
C SER A 141 -3.87 -17.35 15.49
N VAL A 142 -4.68 -18.32 15.06
CA VAL A 142 -5.92 -18.08 14.29
C VAL A 142 -6.84 -17.06 14.97
N ALA A 143 -6.91 -17.08 16.30
CA ALA A 143 -7.73 -16.14 17.07
C ALA A 143 -7.25 -14.67 16.96
N ARG A 144 -5.99 -14.43 16.61
CA ARG A 144 -5.38 -13.09 16.61
C ARG A 144 -4.81 -12.65 15.26
N VAL A 145 -4.81 -13.52 14.24
CA VAL A 145 -4.26 -13.17 12.91
C VAL A 145 -4.98 -11.98 12.26
N ALA A 146 -6.28 -11.81 12.52
CA ALA A 146 -7.04 -10.65 12.05
C ALA A 146 -6.51 -9.33 12.62
N TYR A 147 -6.11 -9.31 13.90
CA TYR A 147 -5.42 -8.15 14.50
C TYR A 147 -4.06 -7.91 13.85
N GLY A 148 -3.35 -9.01 13.51
CA GLY A 148 -2.09 -8.92 12.75
C GLY A 148 -2.27 -8.19 11.41
N PHE A 149 -3.29 -8.52 10.65
CA PHE A 149 -3.61 -7.84 9.38
C PHE A 149 -4.01 -6.37 9.58
N SER A 150 -4.74 -6.08 10.66
CA SER A 150 -5.09 -4.68 10.98
C SER A 150 -3.86 -3.85 11.33
N VAL A 151 -2.97 -4.36 12.18
CA VAL A 151 -1.71 -3.68 12.54
C VAL A 151 -0.82 -3.50 11.32
N HIS A 152 -0.73 -4.51 10.44
CA HIS A 152 -0.03 -4.44 9.16
C HIS A 152 -0.56 -3.27 8.30
N GLY A 153 -1.87 -3.15 8.10
CA GLY A 153 -2.46 -2.03 7.35
C GLY A 153 -2.22 -0.67 8.00
N ILE A 154 -2.37 -0.56 9.33
CA ILE A 154 -2.12 0.67 10.08
C ILE A 154 -0.65 1.09 9.99
N SER A 155 0.28 0.15 10.12
CA SER A 155 1.71 0.45 10.03
C SER A 155 2.11 0.99 8.65
N GLY A 156 1.48 0.50 7.57
CA GLY A 156 1.65 1.06 6.23
C GLY A 156 1.17 2.52 6.14
N ASN A 157 -0.01 2.83 6.66
CA ASN A 157 -0.52 4.20 6.69
C ASN A 157 0.39 5.14 7.49
N ILE A 158 0.95 4.68 8.62
CA ILE A 158 1.92 5.43 9.41
C ILE A 158 3.19 5.68 8.59
N GLY A 159 3.70 4.67 7.88
CA GLY A 159 4.85 4.81 6.99
C GLY A 159 4.63 5.90 5.94
N TRP A 160 3.48 5.88 5.25
CA TRP A 160 3.10 6.92 4.28
C TRP A 160 2.95 8.32 4.90
N ALA A 161 2.44 8.42 6.14
CA ALA A 161 2.29 9.70 6.81
C ALA A 161 3.64 10.30 7.25
N LEU A 162 4.55 9.45 7.75
CA LEU A 162 5.83 9.90 8.30
C LEU A 162 6.88 10.22 7.23
N ALA A 163 6.86 9.53 6.09
CA ALA A 163 7.89 9.70 5.06
C ALA A 163 8.02 11.15 4.57
N PRO A 164 6.97 11.84 4.12
CA PRO A 164 7.10 13.21 3.65
C PRO A 164 7.54 14.18 4.77
N LEU A 165 7.04 14.00 5.99
CA LEU A 165 7.47 14.83 7.14
C LEU A 165 8.97 14.71 7.39
N PHE A 166 9.45 13.47 7.50
CA PHE A 166 10.85 13.19 7.75
C PHE A 166 11.74 13.70 6.62
N MET A 167 11.42 13.32 5.38
CA MET A 167 12.24 13.67 4.21
C MET A 167 12.27 15.18 3.99
N THR A 168 11.10 15.86 4.07
CA THR A 168 11.02 17.32 3.92
C THR A 168 11.79 18.04 5.04
N TYR A 169 11.64 17.59 6.29
CA TYR A 169 12.34 18.19 7.41
C TYR A 169 13.86 18.12 7.24
N VAL A 170 14.39 16.93 6.98
CA VAL A 170 15.84 16.75 6.83
C VAL A 170 16.36 17.45 5.59
N ALA A 171 15.66 17.37 4.44
CA ALA A 171 16.09 18.03 3.22
C ALA A 171 16.07 19.56 3.31
N THR A 172 15.14 20.14 4.08
CA THR A 172 15.06 21.59 4.29
C THR A 172 16.19 22.11 5.18
N HIS A 173 16.57 21.36 6.23
CA HIS A 173 17.56 21.83 7.20
C HIS A 173 19.01 21.47 6.85
N TYR A 174 19.17 20.46 5.98
CA TYR A 174 20.50 19.97 5.58
C TYR A 174 20.58 19.88 4.06
N ASP A 175 20.25 18.71 3.48
CA ASP A 175 20.31 18.43 2.04
C ASP A 175 19.46 17.18 1.71
N TRP A 176 18.97 17.09 0.47
CA TRP A 176 18.17 15.94 0.04
C TRP A 176 18.97 14.61 0.02
N ARG A 177 20.29 14.66 -0.19
CA ARG A 177 21.18 13.49 -0.13
C ARG A 177 21.32 12.99 1.30
N ILE A 178 21.46 13.93 2.25
CA ILE A 178 21.49 13.62 3.69
C ILE A 178 20.14 13.03 4.12
N ALA A 179 19.02 13.54 3.61
CA ALA A 179 17.70 12.95 3.87
C ALA A 179 17.62 11.49 3.46
N LEU A 180 18.16 11.13 2.29
CA LEU A 180 18.22 9.74 1.81
C LEU A 180 19.20 8.89 2.66
N GLN A 181 20.34 9.42 3.06
CA GLN A 181 21.26 8.72 3.96
C GLN A 181 20.63 8.43 5.32
N CYS A 182 19.95 9.42 5.91
CA CYS A 182 19.18 9.24 7.13
C CYS A 182 18.04 8.23 6.95
N ALA A 183 17.33 8.27 5.81
CA ALA A 183 16.29 7.29 5.49
C ALA A 183 16.86 5.87 5.42
N ALA A 184 18.10 5.67 4.93
CA ALA A 184 18.75 4.36 4.88
C ALA A 184 18.99 3.75 6.27
N VAL A 185 19.10 4.56 7.32
CA VAL A 185 19.27 4.06 8.70
C VAL A 185 18.04 3.27 9.16
N LEU A 186 16.84 3.65 8.70
CA LEU A 186 15.59 3.00 9.12
C LEU A 186 15.55 1.52 8.74
N PRO A 187 15.69 1.11 7.46
CA PRO A 187 15.67 -0.30 7.10
C PRO A 187 16.82 -1.10 7.69
N PHE A 188 18.03 -0.54 7.79
CA PHE A 188 19.14 -1.25 8.44
C PHE A 188 18.92 -1.43 9.94
N GLY A 189 18.36 -0.44 10.63
CA GLY A 189 17.95 -0.55 12.04
C GLY A 189 16.84 -1.60 12.23
N VAL A 190 15.82 -1.60 11.37
CA VAL A 190 14.75 -2.62 11.39
C VAL A 190 15.30 -4.00 11.05
N LEU A 191 16.20 -4.12 10.07
CA LEU A 191 16.85 -5.38 9.73
C LEU A 191 17.63 -5.94 10.95
N LEU A 192 18.33 -5.10 11.70
CA LEU A 192 19.02 -5.49 12.93
C LEU A 192 18.00 -5.98 13.98
N ILE A 193 16.91 -5.25 14.21
CA ILE A 193 15.84 -5.65 15.14
C ILE A 193 15.26 -7.01 14.73
N LEU A 194 14.95 -7.21 13.45
CA LEU A 194 14.43 -8.48 12.94
C LEU A 194 15.47 -9.61 13.07
N PHE A 195 16.74 -9.33 12.81
CA PHE A 195 17.81 -10.30 12.96
C PHE A 195 17.97 -10.77 14.42
N LEU A 196 17.96 -9.83 15.36
CA LEU A 196 17.98 -10.16 16.80
C LEU A 196 16.74 -10.97 17.23
N ASN A 197 15.61 -10.79 16.53
CA ASN A 197 14.35 -11.49 16.80
C ASN A 197 14.05 -12.60 15.78
N ARG A 198 15.05 -13.07 15.00
CA ARG A 198 14.85 -13.98 13.87
C ARG A 198 14.16 -15.31 14.20
N HIS A 199 14.22 -15.75 15.46
CA HIS A 199 13.55 -16.95 15.91
C HIS A 199 12.03 -16.81 16.02
N ALA A 200 11.54 -15.60 16.39
CA ALA A 200 10.11 -15.32 16.49
C ALA A 200 9.41 -15.38 15.13
N ILE A 201 10.09 -14.92 14.05
CA ILE A 201 9.56 -14.85 12.68
C ILE A 201 10.09 -15.96 11.77
N ARG A 202 10.59 -17.07 12.32
CA ARG A 202 11.05 -18.23 11.53
C ARG A 202 9.83 -19.01 11.04
N PRO A 203 9.57 -19.08 9.70
CA PRO A 203 8.49 -19.89 9.16
C PRO A 203 8.69 -21.35 9.50
N GLU A 204 7.61 -22.07 9.70
CA GLU A 204 7.67 -23.53 9.76
C GLU A 204 7.88 -24.07 8.33
N PRO A 205 8.60 -25.19 8.18
CA PRO A 205 8.69 -25.86 6.89
C PRO A 205 7.29 -26.19 6.40
N VAL A 206 6.89 -25.66 5.23
CA VAL A 206 5.61 -26.04 4.63
C VAL A 206 5.65 -27.54 4.38
N LYS A 207 4.80 -28.31 5.06
CA LYS A 207 4.57 -29.71 4.69
C LYS A 207 4.09 -29.69 3.26
N LYS A 208 4.91 -30.19 2.33
CA LYS A 208 4.48 -30.38 0.93
C LYS A 208 3.19 -31.16 0.97
N ALA A 209 2.12 -30.61 0.43
CA ALA A 209 0.88 -31.36 0.23
C ALA A 209 1.22 -32.66 -0.50
N ALA A 210 0.67 -33.76 -0.03
CA ALA A 210 0.92 -35.06 -0.65
C ALA A 210 0.59 -34.98 -2.15
N PRO A 211 1.40 -35.62 -3.04
CA PRO A 211 1.09 -35.68 -4.46
C PRO A 211 -0.30 -36.35 -4.62
N GLY A 212 -1.30 -35.60 -5.09
CA GLY A 212 -2.65 -36.11 -5.30
C GLY A 212 -3.79 -35.25 -4.73
N GLN A 213 -3.53 -34.28 -3.84
CA GLN A 213 -4.54 -33.28 -3.45
C GLN A 213 -4.42 -32.02 -4.32
N ALA A 214 -4.47 -32.17 -5.63
CA ALA A 214 -4.85 -31.08 -6.52
C ALA A 214 -6.32 -30.77 -6.22
N ALA A 215 -6.57 -29.54 -5.74
CA ALA A 215 -7.92 -29.03 -5.56
C ALA A 215 -8.73 -29.25 -6.86
N GLY A 216 -9.86 -29.95 -6.74
CA GLY A 216 -10.60 -30.46 -7.87
C GLY A 216 -11.01 -29.42 -8.91
N GLY A 217 -10.83 -29.79 -10.16
CA GLY A 217 -11.80 -29.76 -11.26
C GLY A 217 -12.25 -28.45 -11.87
N GLU A 218 -12.00 -27.27 -11.29
CA GLU A 218 -12.27 -25.98 -11.96
C GLU A 218 -10.96 -25.36 -12.44
N GLY A 219 -10.90 -24.88 -13.67
CA GLY A 219 -9.71 -24.30 -14.26
C GLY A 219 -9.11 -23.22 -13.37
N THR A 220 -7.80 -23.28 -13.17
CA THR A 220 -7.03 -22.40 -12.25
C THR A 220 -7.31 -20.90 -12.49
N LEU A 221 -7.82 -20.54 -13.66
CA LEU A 221 -8.06 -19.16 -14.12
C LEU A 221 -9.54 -18.83 -14.37
N ASP A 222 -10.49 -19.73 -14.07
CA ASP A 222 -11.91 -19.49 -14.38
C ASP A 222 -12.49 -18.26 -13.66
N PHE A 223 -11.94 -17.91 -12.50
CA PHE A 223 -12.32 -16.69 -11.77
C PHE A 223 -12.05 -15.41 -12.56
N LEU A 224 -11.11 -15.40 -13.52
CA LEU A 224 -10.86 -14.26 -14.42
C LEU A 224 -11.98 -14.00 -15.41
N ARG A 225 -12.90 -14.96 -15.61
CA ARG A 225 -14.10 -14.79 -16.44
C ARG A 225 -15.22 -14.04 -15.70
N LEU A 226 -15.09 -13.83 -14.39
CA LEU A 226 -16.10 -13.16 -13.58
C LEU A 226 -16.01 -11.64 -13.75
N PRO A 227 -17.02 -10.97 -14.31
CA PRO A 227 -17.01 -9.52 -14.48
C PRO A 227 -16.85 -8.75 -13.16
N ALA A 228 -17.34 -9.32 -12.04
CA ALA A 228 -17.20 -8.70 -10.71
C ALA A 228 -15.75 -8.57 -10.26
N VAL A 229 -14.87 -9.50 -10.62
CA VAL A 229 -13.42 -9.44 -10.32
C VAL A 229 -12.79 -8.27 -11.06
N TRP A 230 -13.08 -8.09 -12.35
CA TRP A 230 -12.56 -6.98 -13.14
C TRP A 230 -13.12 -5.61 -12.70
N MET A 231 -14.37 -5.58 -12.23
CA MET A 231 -14.93 -4.36 -11.66
C MET A 231 -14.24 -3.98 -10.34
N CYS A 232 -13.91 -4.97 -9.49
CA CYS A 232 -13.11 -4.73 -8.30
C CYS A 232 -11.68 -4.27 -8.66
N PHE A 233 -11.04 -4.91 -9.65
CA PHE A 233 -9.75 -4.44 -10.19
C PHE A 233 -9.82 -3.00 -10.66
N ALA A 234 -10.81 -2.66 -11.50
CA ALA A 234 -11.00 -1.31 -12.03
C ALA A 234 -11.24 -0.29 -10.91
N PHE A 235 -11.99 -0.66 -9.87
CA PHE A 235 -12.17 0.16 -8.69
C PHE A 235 -10.83 0.51 -8.03
N PHE A 236 -9.98 -0.50 -7.78
CA PHE A 236 -8.66 -0.29 -7.19
C PHE A 236 -7.75 0.51 -8.10
N PHE A 237 -7.73 0.21 -9.40
CA PHE A 237 -6.96 0.92 -10.39
C PHE A 237 -7.29 2.42 -10.42
N ILE A 238 -8.58 2.75 -10.52
CA ILE A 238 -9.06 4.14 -10.60
C ILE A 238 -8.77 4.89 -9.28
N THR A 239 -9.06 4.27 -8.14
CA THR A 239 -8.79 4.91 -6.83
C THR A 239 -7.30 5.07 -6.57
N ALA A 240 -6.47 4.14 -7.04
CA ALA A 240 -5.03 4.20 -6.91
C ALA A 240 -4.39 5.26 -7.81
N ILE A 241 -4.96 5.54 -8.99
CA ILE A 241 -4.53 6.69 -9.81
C ILE A 241 -4.68 7.98 -8.98
N ALA A 242 -5.86 8.20 -8.37
CA ALA A 242 -6.09 9.37 -7.51
C ALA A 242 -5.12 9.43 -6.33
N LEU A 243 -4.92 8.29 -5.66
CA LEU A 243 -3.98 8.18 -4.53
C LEU A 243 -2.54 8.48 -4.96
N GLY A 244 -2.10 7.98 -6.11
CA GLY A 244 -0.76 8.24 -6.67
C GLY A 244 -0.53 9.73 -6.94
N GLY A 245 -1.56 10.44 -7.42
CA GLY A 245 -1.53 11.89 -7.58
C GLY A 245 -1.39 12.64 -6.24
N ILE A 246 -2.17 12.22 -5.25
CA ILE A 246 -2.10 12.78 -3.90
C ILE A 246 -0.70 12.56 -3.31
N GLN A 247 -0.19 11.34 -3.37
CA GLN A 247 1.08 10.94 -2.79
C GLN A 247 2.28 11.65 -3.44
N SER A 248 2.24 11.82 -4.76
CA SER A 248 3.38 12.36 -5.50
C SER A 248 3.37 13.88 -5.61
N PHE A 249 2.20 14.51 -5.76
CA PHE A 249 2.11 15.91 -6.16
C PHE A 249 1.21 16.79 -5.31
N ALA A 250 0.42 16.27 -4.35
CA ALA A 250 -0.50 17.12 -3.59
C ALA A 250 0.25 18.23 -2.84
N SER A 251 1.39 17.95 -2.20
CA SER A 251 2.18 18.98 -1.51
C SER A 251 2.67 20.06 -2.47
N VAL A 252 3.21 19.68 -3.64
CA VAL A 252 3.68 20.64 -4.66
C VAL A 252 2.50 21.46 -5.22
N ALA A 253 1.37 20.81 -5.49
CA ALA A 253 0.17 21.47 -5.99
C ALA A 253 -0.39 22.48 -4.98
N LEU A 254 -0.42 22.14 -3.69
CA LEU A 254 -0.86 23.02 -2.62
C LEU A 254 0.07 24.25 -2.47
N VAL A 255 1.39 24.07 -2.55
CA VAL A 255 2.34 25.19 -2.58
C VAL A 255 2.02 26.14 -3.72
N LYS A 256 1.83 25.61 -4.95
CA LYS A 256 1.54 26.43 -6.14
C LYS A 256 0.15 27.09 -6.09
N LEU A 257 -0.87 26.38 -5.60
CA LEU A 257 -2.25 26.82 -5.66
C LEU A 257 -2.61 27.80 -4.53
N TYR A 258 -2.08 27.56 -3.33
CA TYR A 258 -2.42 28.32 -2.12
C TYR A 258 -1.28 29.24 -1.64
N GLY A 259 -0.11 29.22 -2.28
CA GLY A 259 1.06 30.00 -1.84
C GLY A 259 1.57 29.62 -0.44
N MET A 260 1.22 28.42 0.04
CA MET A 260 1.62 27.99 1.38
C MET A 260 3.06 27.48 1.41
N SER A 261 3.67 27.46 2.60
CA SER A 261 5.00 26.86 2.77
C SER A 261 4.96 25.34 2.49
N LEU A 262 6.09 24.80 2.03
CA LEU A 262 6.22 23.36 1.79
C LEU A 262 5.94 22.54 3.07
N ALA A 263 6.36 23.02 4.24
CA ALA A 263 6.08 22.37 5.52
C ALA A 263 4.57 22.26 5.79
N LEU A 264 3.81 23.34 5.55
CA LEU A 264 2.35 23.33 5.72
C LEU A 264 1.67 22.41 4.70
N ALA A 265 2.11 22.41 3.44
CA ALA A 265 1.60 21.55 2.39
C ALA A 265 1.88 20.05 2.69
N THR A 266 3.07 19.74 3.19
CA THR A 266 3.42 18.38 3.64
C THR A 266 2.58 17.94 4.85
N SER A 267 2.31 18.87 5.78
CA SER A 267 1.41 18.62 6.92
C SER A 267 -0.03 18.37 6.47
N ALA A 268 -0.49 19.03 5.40
CA ALA A 268 -1.81 18.78 4.80
C ALA A 268 -1.90 17.34 4.24
N TYR A 269 -0.86 16.87 3.54
CA TYR A 269 -0.78 15.48 3.11
C TYR A 269 -0.80 14.50 4.29
N THR A 270 -0.02 14.78 5.35
CA THR A 270 0.00 13.95 6.56
C THR A 270 -1.38 13.92 7.23
N ALA A 271 -2.07 15.07 7.30
CA ALA A 271 -3.45 15.14 7.81
C ALA A 271 -4.40 14.24 7.00
N TYR A 272 -4.26 14.22 5.66
CA TYR A 272 -5.00 13.31 4.79
C TYR A 272 -4.74 11.84 5.18
N MET A 273 -3.49 11.42 5.34
CA MET A 273 -3.14 10.03 5.65
C MET A 273 -3.63 9.59 7.03
N LEU A 274 -3.41 10.41 8.05
CA LEU A 274 -3.86 10.11 9.43
C LEU A 274 -5.38 10.10 9.54
N ALA A 275 -6.05 11.07 8.92
CA ALA A 275 -7.51 11.12 8.89
C ALA A 275 -8.10 9.91 8.10
N SER A 276 -7.43 9.45 7.03
CA SER A 276 -7.81 8.24 6.32
C SER A 276 -7.73 7.00 7.22
N ALA A 277 -6.69 6.87 8.03
CA ALA A 277 -6.58 5.77 9.00
C ALA A 277 -7.72 5.80 10.03
N VAL A 278 -8.07 7.00 10.57
CA VAL A 278 -9.23 7.18 11.45
C VAL A 278 -10.53 6.83 10.71
N GLY A 279 -10.65 7.27 9.45
CA GLY A 279 -11.77 6.95 8.57
C GLY A 279 -11.95 5.44 8.39
N MET A 280 -10.87 4.68 8.22
CA MET A 280 -10.91 3.21 8.11
C MET A 280 -11.47 2.56 9.39
N LEU A 281 -11.11 3.05 10.57
CA LEU A 281 -11.67 2.55 11.84
C LEU A 281 -13.18 2.83 11.92
N ALA A 282 -13.60 4.06 11.62
CA ALA A 282 -15.01 4.43 11.57
C ALA A 282 -15.79 3.63 10.50
N GLY A 283 -15.18 3.45 9.32
CA GLY A 283 -15.71 2.65 8.22
C GLY A 283 -15.90 1.18 8.57
N GLY A 284 -15.07 0.62 9.44
CA GLY A 284 -15.25 -0.73 9.99
C GLY A 284 -16.57 -0.87 10.76
N VAL A 285 -16.91 0.11 11.59
CA VAL A 285 -18.18 0.14 12.34
C VAL A 285 -19.37 0.31 11.38
N VAL A 286 -19.24 1.21 10.40
CA VAL A 286 -20.27 1.45 9.37
C VAL A 286 -20.48 0.19 8.52
N GLY A 287 -19.40 -0.44 8.04
CA GLY A 287 -19.45 -1.66 7.23
C GLY A 287 -20.09 -2.84 7.97
N ALA A 288 -19.79 -3.01 9.28
CA ALA A 288 -20.35 -4.08 10.10
C ALA A 288 -21.87 -3.95 10.30
N ARG A 289 -22.40 -2.71 10.30
CA ARG A 289 -23.83 -2.43 10.50
C ARG A 289 -24.64 -2.29 9.20
N SER A 290 -23.96 -2.06 8.09
CA SER A 290 -24.62 -1.80 6.80
C SER A 290 -24.79 -3.07 5.99
N LYS A 291 -25.97 -3.24 5.40
CA LYS A 291 -26.28 -4.29 4.41
C LYS A 291 -25.97 -3.86 2.96
N GLN A 292 -25.52 -2.62 2.75
CA GLN A 292 -25.29 -2.01 1.45
C GLN A 292 -23.89 -1.39 1.34
N PRO A 293 -22.83 -2.22 1.23
CA PRO A 293 -21.45 -1.73 1.19
C PRO A 293 -21.19 -0.82 -0.03
N ASP A 294 -21.83 -1.07 -1.17
CA ASP A 294 -21.77 -0.23 -2.37
C ASP A 294 -22.30 1.19 -2.13
N ARG A 295 -23.39 1.33 -1.37
CA ARG A 295 -23.95 2.63 -0.99
C ARG A 295 -23.01 3.39 -0.04
N ASN A 296 -22.40 2.70 0.92
CA ASN A 296 -21.43 3.32 1.83
C ASN A 296 -20.24 3.91 1.04
N VAL A 297 -19.70 3.12 0.09
CA VAL A 297 -18.61 3.57 -0.79
C VAL A 297 -19.07 4.78 -1.62
N ALA A 298 -20.28 4.74 -2.21
CA ALA A 298 -20.78 5.82 -3.04
C ALA A 298 -20.92 7.12 -2.24
N ILE A 299 -21.49 7.09 -1.04
CA ILE A 299 -21.64 8.27 -0.18
C ILE A 299 -20.27 8.83 0.21
N ALA A 300 -19.35 7.99 0.68
CA ALA A 300 -18.04 8.40 1.15
C ALA A 300 -17.20 9.02 0.02
N PHE A 301 -17.20 8.41 -1.16
CA PHE A 301 -16.45 8.93 -2.31
C PHE A 301 -17.11 10.15 -2.96
N SER A 302 -18.44 10.26 -2.94
CA SER A 302 -19.11 11.49 -3.36
C SER A 302 -18.70 12.68 -2.47
N ALA A 303 -18.68 12.49 -1.15
CA ALA A 303 -18.19 13.51 -0.23
C ALA A 303 -16.72 13.85 -0.49
N ALA A 304 -15.85 12.85 -0.65
CA ALA A 304 -14.43 13.07 -0.95
C ALA A 304 -14.23 13.81 -2.28
N ALA A 305 -14.99 13.46 -3.34
CA ALA A 305 -14.93 14.12 -4.64
C ALA A 305 -15.35 15.59 -4.56
N LEU A 306 -16.45 15.89 -3.87
CA LEU A 306 -16.92 17.26 -3.67
C LEU A 306 -15.90 18.10 -2.89
N LEU A 307 -15.30 17.55 -1.83
CA LEU A 307 -14.25 18.22 -1.06
C LEU A 307 -12.99 18.45 -1.89
N ALA A 308 -12.62 17.52 -2.77
CA ALA A 308 -11.48 17.68 -3.67
C ALA A 308 -11.73 18.81 -4.70
N VAL A 309 -12.93 18.89 -5.26
CA VAL A 309 -13.32 20.02 -6.14
C VAL A 309 -13.32 21.35 -5.37
N LEU A 310 -13.82 21.38 -4.15
CA LEU A 310 -13.78 22.58 -3.30
C LEU A 310 -12.33 23.02 -3.03
N LEU A 311 -11.44 22.06 -2.77
CA LEU A 311 -10.01 22.32 -2.61
C LEU A 311 -9.38 22.91 -3.90
N ALA A 312 -9.79 22.40 -5.08
CA ALA A 312 -9.32 22.90 -6.37
C ALA A 312 -9.73 24.37 -6.64
N MET A 313 -10.86 24.81 -6.09
CA MET A 313 -11.37 26.18 -6.28
C MET A 313 -10.54 27.25 -5.57
N ALA A 314 -9.67 26.86 -4.63
CA ALA A 314 -8.81 27.75 -3.84
C ALA A 314 -9.56 28.89 -3.10
N VAL A 315 -10.81 28.65 -2.71
CA VAL A 315 -11.68 29.66 -2.03
C VAL A 315 -11.51 29.68 -0.52
N VAL A 316 -10.73 28.77 0.05
CA VAL A 316 -10.43 28.70 1.48
C VAL A 316 -9.00 29.17 1.76
N PRO A 317 -8.70 29.67 2.96
CA PRO A 317 -7.33 30.01 3.32
C PRO A 317 -6.45 28.74 3.46
N ALA A 318 -5.12 28.89 3.51
CA ALA A 318 -4.16 27.80 3.56
C ALA A 318 -4.46 26.77 4.68
N TRP A 319 -4.83 27.21 5.88
CA TRP A 319 -5.23 26.31 6.97
C TRP A 319 -6.55 25.56 6.67
N GLY A 320 -7.46 26.19 5.92
CA GLY A 320 -8.69 25.54 5.43
C GLY A 320 -8.36 24.42 4.41
N ALA A 321 -7.33 24.61 3.59
CA ALA A 321 -6.85 23.57 2.68
C ALA A 321 -6.31 22.34 3.45
N VAL A 322 -5.61 22.54 4.58
CA VAL A 322 -5.18 21.45 5.48
C VAL A 322 -6.39 20.69 6.03
N ALA A 323 -7.41 21.40 6.48
CA ALA A 323 -8.64 20.80 6.99
C ALA A 323 -9.40 20.02 5.89
N LEU A 324 -9.48 20.58 4.66
CA LEU A 324 -10.09 19.90 3.52
C LEU A 324 -9.32 18.63 3.15
N MET A 325 -7.98 18.64 3.14
CA MET A 325 -7.16 17.44 2.91
C MET A 325 -7.46 16.38 3.96
N GLY A 326 -7.53 16.75 5.24
CA GLY A 326 -7.94 15.83 6.30
C GLY A 326 -9.35 15.26 6.08
N ALA A 327 -10.32 16.10 5.70
CA ALA A 327 -11.70 15.67 5.43
C ALA A 327 -11.78 14.71 4.21
N ILE A 328 -11.02 14.97 3.13
CA ILE A 328 -10.91 14.08 1.98
C ILE A 328 -10.33 12.72 2.42
N GLY A 329 -9.29 12.75 3.25
CA GLY A 329 -8.68 11.54 3.79
C GLY A 329 -9.68 10.74 4.64
N LEU A 330 -10.37 11.39 5.57
CA LEU A 330 -11.36 10.76 6.44
C LEU A 330 -12.46 10.07 5.64
N THR A 331 -13.06 10.79 4.70
CA THR A 331 -14.16 10.26 3.87
C THR A 331 -13.68 9.13 2.98
N SER A 332 -12.51 9.24 2.35
CA SER A 332 -11.91 8.16 1.56
C SER A 332 -11.62 6.91 2.42
N GLY A 333 -11.14 7.12 3.65
CA GLY A 333 -10.86 6.03 4.59
C GLY A 333 -12.11 5.26 5.00
N VAL A 334 -13.24 5.95 5.24
CA VAL A 334 -14.53 5.32 5.61
C VAL A 334 -15.00 4.32 4.54
N ALA A 335 -14.68 4.54 3.26
CA ALA A 335 -15.02 3.62 2.19
C ALA A 335 -14.27 2.28 2.24
N GLY A 336 -13.07 2.24 2.85
CA GLY A 336 -12.15 1.10 2.81
C GLY A 336 -12.77 -0.23 3.23
N PRO A 337 -13.30 -0.39 4.45
CA PRO A 337 -13.88 -1.65 4.91
C PRO A 337 -15.08 -2.12 4.08
N SER A 338 -15.94 -1.19 3.62
CA SER A 338 -17.06 -1.52 2.74
C SER A 338 -16.58 -2.02 1.37
N ARG A 339 -15.52 -1.45 0.82
CA ARG A 339 -14.84 -1.92 -0.38
C ARG A 339 -14.35 -3.37 -0.22
N ASP A 340 -13.68 -3.69 0.89
CA ASP A 340 -13.14 -5.04 1.12
C ASP A 340 -14.25 -6.08 1.27
N LEU A 341 -15.38 -5.71 1.87
CA LEU A 341 -16.59 -6.55 1.92
C LEU A 341 -17.14 -6.85 0.51
N MET A 342 -17.09 -5.88 -0.40
CA MET A 342 -17.52 -6.08 -1.79
C MET A 342 -16.62 -7.06 -2.54
N ILE A 343 -15.29 -6.99 -2.36
CA ILE A 343 -14.34 -7.95 -2.94
C ILE A 343 -14.64 -9.35 -2.42
N ARG A 344 -14.81 -9.48 -1.10
CA ARG A 344 -15.14 -10.75 -0.48
C ARG A 344 -16.44 -11.36 -1.03
N ALA A 345 -17.45 -10.53 -1.28
CA ALA A 345 -18.72 -10.98 -1.85
C ALA A 345 -18.60 -11.36 -3.34
N ALA A 346 -17.67 -10.77 -4.08
CA ALA A 346 -17.40 -11.05 -5.49
C ALA A 346 -16.53 -12.31 -5.70
N ALA A 347 -15.75 -12.73 -4.68
CA ALA A 347 -14.79 -13.82 -4.79
C ALA A 347 -15.46 -15.20 -4.60
N PRO A 348 -15.25 -16.18 -5.51
CA PRO A 348 -15.61 -17.57 -5.27
C PRO A 348 -14.88 -18.13 -4.04
N LYS A 349 -15.56 -19.01 -3.27
CA LYS A 349 -15.04 -19.57 -2.01
C LYS A 349 -13.69 -20.30 -2.17
N ASN A 350 -13.47 -20.94 -3.32
CA ASN A 350 -12.28 -21.72 -3.66
C ASN A 350 -11.18 -20.93 -4.35
N ALA A 351 -11.40 -19.64 -4.66
CA ALA A 351 -10.44 -18.78 -5.39
C ALA A 351 -10.14 -17.45 -4.68
N THR A 352 -10.51 -17.31 -3.41
CA THR A 352 -10.44 -16.03 -2.68
C THR A 352 -9.04 -15.40 -2.74
N GLY A 353 -7.96 -16.15 -2.45
CA GLY A 353 -6.59 -15.64 -2.50
C GLY A 353 -6.18 -15.15 -3.89
N ARG A 354 -6.54 -15.88 -4.94
CA ARG A 354 -6.25 -15.53 -6.34
C ARG A 354 -7.00 -14.28 -6.79
N VAL A 355 -8.26 -14.16 -6.39
CA VAL A 355 -9.08 -12.96 -6.67
C VAL A 355 -8.48 -11.73 -5.98
N TYR A 356 -8.09 -11.84 -4.71
CA TYR A 356 -7.41 -10.75 -4.02
C TYR A 356 -6.11 -10.35 -4.74
N GLY A 357 -5.29 -11.31 -5.18
CA GLY A 357 -4.07 -11.04 -5.94
C GLY A 357 -4.33 -10.19 -7.20
N VAL A 358 -5.31 -10.59 -8.03
CA VAL A 358 -5.66 -9.83 -9.24
C VAL A 358 -6.27 -8.47 -8.90
N VAL A 359 -7.16 -8.39 -7.93
CA VAL A 359 -7.81 -7.14 -7.56
C VAL A 359 -6.80 -6.14 -7.01
N TYR A 360 -5.88 -6.57 -6.13
CA TYR A 360 -4.84 -5.70 -5.58
C TYR A 360 -3.76 -5.30 -6.60
N SER A 361 -3.53 -6.08 -7.66
CA SER A 361 -2.66 -5.62 -8.76
C SER A 361 -3.20 -4.36 -9.45
N GLY A 362 -4.52 -4.11 -9.35
CA GLY A 362 -5.11 -2.83 -9.74
C GLY A 362 -4.56 -1.65 -8.93
N LEU A 363 -4.30 -1.84 -7.63
CA LEU A 363 -3.69 -0.81 -6.78
C LEU A 363 -2.28 -0.43 -7.30
N ASP A 364 -1.40 -1.42 -7.48
CA ASP A 364 -0.03 -1.18 -7.95
C ASP A 364 -0.02 -0.56 -9.36
N SER A 365 -0.90 -1.04 -10.25
CA SER A 365 -1.04 -0.51 -11.60
C SER A 365 -1.51 0.95 -11.59
N GLY A 366 -2.46 1.31 -10.73
CA GLY A 366 -2.94 2.68 -10.60
C GLY A 366 -1.88 3.62 -10.00
N LEU A 367 -1.13 3.14 -9.00
CA LEU A 367 0.01 3.87 -8.42
C LEU A 367 1.17 4.04 -9.42
N ALA A 368 1.29 3.15 -10.40
CA ALA A 368 2.26 3.30 -11.49
C ALA A 368 1.83 4.36 -12.51
N VAL A 369 0.53 4.42 -12.85
CA VAL A 369 0.00 5.36 -13.86
C VAL A 369 -0.23 6.76 -13.29
N GLY A 370 -0.71 6.86 -12.05
CA GLY A 370 -1.09 8.12 -11.42
C GLY A 370 0.01 9.18 -11.47
N PRO A 371 1.24 8.92 -11.01
CA PRO A 371 2.32 9.91 -11.02
C PRO A 371 2.67 10.47 -12.41
N LEU A 372 2.61 9.65 -13.46
CA LEU A 372 2.83 10.13 -14.84
C LEU A 372 1.73 11.10 -15.28
N PHE A 373 0.46 10.72 -15.07
CA PHE A 373 -0.68 11.55 -15.44
C PHE A 373 -0.67 12.89 -14.71
N PHE A 374 -0.50 12.87 -13.39
CA PHE A 374 -0.48 14.09 -12.59
C PHE A 374 0.80 14.91 -12.77
N GLY A 375 1.93 14.27 -13.08
CA GLY A 375 3.17 14.94 -13.46
C GLY A 375 3.00 15.80 -14.69
N ALA A 376 2.36 15.26 -15.75
CA ALA A 376 2.05 16.01 -16.96
C ALA A 376 1.12 17.22 -16.70
N LEU A 377 0.12 17.09 -15.81
CA LEU A 377 -0.70 18.23 -15.39
C LEU A 377 0.12 19.32 -14.68
N MET A 378 1.07 18.92 -13.84
CA MET A 378 1.93 19.84 -13.10
C MET A 378 2.94 20.55 -14.02
N ASP A 379 3.41 19.88 -15.08
CA ASP A 379 4.25 20.50 -16.13
C ASP A 379 3.45 21.53 -16.94
N GLY A 380 2.17 21.25 -17.21
CA GLY A 380 1.24 22.20 -17.82
C GLY A 380 0.86 23.39 -16.92
N ASN A 381 1.44 23.48 -15.71
CA ASN A 381 1.12 24.49 -14.70
C ASN A 381 -0.36 24.55 -14.29
N HIS A 382 -1.02 23.39 -14.18
CA HIS A 382 -2.42 23.23 -13.80
C HIS A 382 -2.61 22.57 -12.42
N PRO A 383 -2.11 23.16 -11.30
CA PRO A 383 -2.19 22.54 -9.98
C PRO A 383 -3.62 22.31 -9.48
N ALA A 384 -4.58 23.13 -9.87
CA ALA A 384 -6.00 22.97 -9.54
C ALA A 384 -6.58 21.70 -10.19
N LEU A 385 -6.20 21.39 -11.44
CA LEU A 385 -6.68 20.20 -12.14
C LEU A 385 -6.27 18.89 -11.44
N LEU A 386 -5.17 18.90 -10.69
CA LEU A 386 -4.79 17.75 -9.86
C LEU A 386 -5.96 17.35 -8.92
N PHE A 387 -6.49 18.29 -8.17
CA PHE A 387 -7.59 18.03 -7.23
C PHE A 387 -8.92 17.76 -7.94
N VAL A 388 -9.19 18.43 -9.07
CA VAL A 388 -10.37 18.12 -9.92
C VAL A 388 -10.33 16.67 -10.38
N PHE A 389 -9.21 16.20 -10.93
CA PHE A 389 -9.09 14.81 -11.40
C PHE A 389 -9.09 13.79 -10.27
N ILE A 390 -8.58 14.11 -9.08
CA ILE A 390 -8.78 13.27 -7.88
C ILE A 390 -10.28 13.07 -7.64
N GLY A 391 -11.08 14.15 -7.67
CA GLY A 391 -12.53 14.08 -7.54
C GLY A 391 -13.19 13.26 -8.66
N VAL A 392 -12.75 13.45 -9.92
CA VAL A 392 -13.24 12.68 -11.07
C VAL A 392 -12.96 11.19 -10.93
N PHE A 393 -11.74 10.79 -10.55
CA PHE A 393 -11.41 9.38 -10.35
C PHE A 393 -12.19 8.76 -9.19
N GLN A 394 -12.42 9.50 -8.10
CA GLN A 394 -13.28 9.03 -7.01
C GLN A 394 -14.73 8.86 -7.48
N ALA A 395 -15.27 9.79 -8.27
CA ALA A 395 -16.60 9.68 -8.85
C ALA A 395 -16.71 8.47 -9.81
N LEU A 396 -15.70 8.25 -10.67
CA LEU A 396 -15.66 7.07 -11.56
C LEU A 396 -15.60 5.76 -10.77
N ALA A 397 -14.89 5.73 -9.65
CA ALA A 397 -14.85 4.55 -8.79
C ALA A 397 -16.22 4.20 -8.19
N ILE A 398 -17.11 5.18 -7.98
CA ILE A 398 -18.48 4.92 -7.54
C ILE A 398 -19.23 4.07 -8.56
N ALA A 399 -19.08 4.35 -9.87
CA ALA A 399 -19.76 3.57 -10.91
C ALA A 399 -19.34 2.09 -10.88
N THR A 400 -18.04 1.80 -10.65
CA THR A 400 -17.56 0.42 -10.51
C THR A 400 -18.09 -0.24 -9.23
N ALA A 401 -18.14 0.47 -8.11
CA ALA A 401 -18.67 -0.03 -6.84
C ALA A 401 -20.15 -0.40 -6.93
N VAL A 402 -20.97 0.50 -7.45
CA VAL A 402 -22.42 0.27 -7.65
C VAL A 402 -22.67 -0.90 -8.60
N GLY A 403 -21.86 -1.02 -9.66
CA GLY A 403 -21.93 -2.14 -10.59
C GLY A 403 -21.64 -3.50 -9.93
N VAL A 404 -20.64 -3.57 -9.03
CA VAL A 404 -20.37 -4.79 -8.24
C VAL A 404 -21.55 -5.12 -7.33
N GLY A 405 -22.08 -4.14 -6.60
CA GLY A 405 -23.22 -4.32 -5.69
C GLY A 405 -24.47 -4.80 -6.40
N GLY A 406 -24.76 -4.28 -7.60
CA GLY A 406 -25.88 -4.70 -8.45
C GLY A 406 -25.77 -6.17 -8.89
N LYS A 407 -24.59 -6.58 -9.38
CA LYS A 407 -24.34 -7.96 -9.84
C LYS A 407 -24.39 -8.97 -8.70
N THR A 408 -23.87 -8.62 -7.53
CA THR A 408 -23.88 -9.50 -6.35
C THR A 408 -25.31 -9.72 -5.84
N ARG A 409 -26.14 -8.67 -5.83
CA ARG A 409 -27.57 -8.78 -5.48
C ARG A 409 -28.37 -9.62 -6.49
N ALA A 410 -28.13 -9.40 -7.78
CA ALA A 410 -28.80 -10.21 -8.82
C ALA A 410 -28.46 -11.70 -8.71
N ALA A 411 -27.18 -12.02 -8.47
CA ALA A 411 -26.75 -13.42 -8.27
C ALA A 411 -27.31 -14.05 -6.98
N ALA A 412 -27.53 -13.27 -5.92
CA ALA A 412 -28.17 -13.75 -4.70
C ALA A 412 -29.67 -14.06 -4.90
N LEU A 413 -30.39 -13.22 -5.68
CA LEU A 413 -31.79 -13.43 -6.01
C LEU A 413 -32.04 -14.63 -6.94
N GLN A 414 -31.07 -15.00 -7.78
CA GLN A 414 -31.14 -16.18 -8.64
C GLN A 414 -30.92 -17.51 -7.87
N LYS A 415 -30.39 -17.45 -6.67
CA LYS A 415 -30.09 -18.62 -5.81
C LYS A 415 -31.12 -18.82 -4.70
N ALA A 416 -32.00 -17.85 -4.48
CA ALA A 416 -33.13 -17.89 -3.54
C ALA A 416 -34.43 -18.32 -4.24
#